data_917739e8c7d19092f5f78219d646ca2d
#
_entry.id   917739e8c7d19092f5f78219d646ca2d
#
_cell.length_a   1.000
_cell.length_b   1.000
_cell.length_c   1.000
_cell.angle_alpha   90.00
_cell.angle_beta   90.00
_cell.angle_gamma   90.00
#
_symmetry.space_group_name_H-M   'P 1'
#
loop_
_entity.id
_entity.type
_entity.pdbx_description
1 polymer ?
#
loop_
_entity_poly.entity_id
_entity_poly.type
_entity_poly.pdbx_seq_one_letter_code
_entity_poly.pdbx_strand_id
1 'polypeptide(L)'
;NVDDPGIIHDADTPEDYAELLRAHNQSLIRSEIHIQLAREKVFFDEQLYSLLTLIQETGSVRDACEHMHISYSTSWNLIRTLESQLHKPLVSRSQGGVNGSHSELTPYGEEFLKRYARFSEETRNCSEKIFENCFRGFFNA
;
A
#
# COMPACT_ATOMS: atom_id res chain seq x y z
N ASN A 1 14.89 15.05 -36.20
CA ASN A 1 14.59 15.22 -35.96
C ASN A 1 14.33 15.48 -35.75
N VAL A 2 14.48 15.66 -35.69
CA VAL A 2 14.07 15.92 -35.46
C VAL A 2 13.61 15.76 -35.58
N ASP A 3 14.15 15.43 -36.03
CA ASP A 3 13.33 15.30 -36.23
C ASP A 3 12.64 14.65 -35.70
N ASP A 4 12.86 14.44 -35.41
CA ASP A 4 11.88 13.93 -34.63
C ASP A 4 10.96 14.95 -34.12
N PRO A 5 10.50 15.66 -34.97
CA PRO A 5 9.68 16.79 -34.65
C PRO A 5 8.33 16.43 -34.05
N GLY A 6 7.86 15.23 -34.29
CA GLY A 6 6.59 14.84 -33.76
C GLY A 6 6.55 14.76 -32.26
N ILE A 7 7.68 14.55 -31.64
CA ILE A 7 7.75 14.43 -30.22
C ILE A 7 7.45 15.74 -29.51
N ILE A 8 7.82 16.84 -30.14
CA ILE A 8 7.74 18.13 -29.48
C ILE A 8 6.30 18.55 -29.23
N HIS A 9 5.42 18.37 -30.20
CA HIS A 9 4.07 18.82 -29.99
C HIS A 9 3.18 17.79 -29.35
N ASP A 10 3.71 16.61 -29.06
CA ASP A 10 2.93 15.64 -28.32
C ASP A 10 2.74 16.00 -26.88
N ALA A 11 3.50 16.94 -26.35
CA ALA A 11 3.41 17.35 -24.97
C ALA A 11 2.98 18.79 -24.84
N ASP A 12 1.95 19.18 -25.60
CA ASP A 12 1.49 20.56 -25.59
C ASP A 12 0.79 20.93 -24.29
N THR A 13 0.18 19.98 -23.58
CA THR A 13 -0.55 20.25 -22.37
C THR A 13 0.06 19.48 -21.21
N PRO A 14 -0.22 19.91 -19.97
CA PRO A 14 0.23 19.12 -18.81
C PRO A 14 -0.30 17.71 -18.83
N GLU A 15 -1.52 17.49 -19.31
CA GLU A 15 -2.06 16.14 -19.41
C GLU A 15 -1.28 15.28 -20.40
N ASP A 16 -0.92 15.86 -21.55
CA ASP A 16 -0.14 15.13 -22.54
C ASP A 16 1.22 14.73 -21.99
N TYR A 17 1.85 15.66 -21.28
CA TYR A 17 3.14 15.38 -20.67
C TYR A 17 3.03 14.28 -19.62
N ALA A 18 1.98 14.31 -18.80
CA ALA A 18 1.75 13.30 -17.79
C ALA A 18 1.54 11.92 -18.41
N GLU A 19 0.82 11.85 -19.54
CA GLU A 19 0.60 10.61 -20.26
C GLU A 19 1.91 10.06 -20.82
N LEU A 20 2.72 10.92 -21.42
CA LEU A 20 4.01 10.48 -21.94
C LEU A 20 4.91 9.97 -20.85
N LEU A 21 4.90 10.63 -19.70
CA LEU A 21 5.70 10.21 -18.57
C LEU A 21 5.24 8.86 -18.03
N ARG A 22 3.94 8.65 -17.95
CA ARG A 22 3.40 7.37 -17.52
C ARG A 22 3.80 6.25 -18.48
N ALA A 23 3.69 6.50 -19.78
CA ALA A 23 4.07 5.50 -20.76
C ALA A 23 5.55 5.16 -20.68
N HIS A 24 6.39 6.19 -20.49
CA HIS A 24 7.82 5.96 -20.33
C HIS A 24 8.10 5.12 -19.09
N ASN A 25 7.48 5.48 -17.97
CA ASN A 25 7.70 4.76 -16.71
C ASN A 25 7.24 3.31 -16.81
N GLN A 26 6.16 3.05 -17.55
CA GLN A 26 5.67 1.69 -17.71
C GLN A 26 6.62 0.82 -18.52
N SER A 27 7.44 1.44 -19.38
CA SER A 27 8.39 0.70 -20.19
C SER A 27 9.67 0.37 -19.46
N LEU A 28 9.90 0.98 -18.31
CA LEU A 28 11.12 0.74 -17.54
C LEU A 28 10.96 -0.48 -16.65
N ILE A 29 12.02 -1.27 -16.60
CA ILE A 29 12.05 -2.43 -15.71
C ILE A 29 12.44 -1.93 -14.32
N ARG A 30 11.67 -2.35 -13.34
CA ARG A 30 11.90 -1.97 -11.96
C ARG A 30 11.67 -3.16 -11.05
N SER A 31 12.23 -3.13 -9.86
CA SER A 31 11.95 -4.15 -8.87
C SER A 31 10.63 -3.83 -8.16
N GLU A 32 9.93 -4.86 -7.76
CA GLU A 32 8.75 -4.71 -6.90
C GLU A 32 8.95 -5.59 -5.68
N ILE A 33 8.80 -4.99 -4.53
CA ILE A 33 9.00 -5.69 -3.27
C ILE A 33 7.69 -5.72 -2.51
N HIS A 34 7.27 -6.90 -2.13
CA HIS A 34 6.06 -7.10 -1.34
C HIS A 34 6.48 -7.61 0.04
N ILE A 35 6.10 -6.88 1.07
CA ILE A 35 6.58 -7.15 2.39
C ILE A 35 5.46 -7.77 3.21
N GLN A 36 5.72 -8.94 3.74
CA GLN A 36 4.79 -9.67 4.57
C GLN A 36 5.46 -9.98 5.90
N LEU A 37 4.67 -10.02 6.95
CA LEU A 37 5.17 -10.44 8.25
C LEU A 37 4.65 -11.83 8.55
N ALA A 38 5.51 -12.68 9.07
CA ALA A 38 5.16 -14.07 9.31
C ALA A 38 5.76 -14.55 10.62
N ARG A 39 5.10 -15.49 11.25
CA ARG A 39 5.68 -16.28 12.31
C ARG A 39 5.84 -17.69 11.76
N GLU A 40 4.85 -18.52 11.91
CA GLU A 40 4.79 -19.79 11.21
C GLU A 40 4.14 -19.62 9.85
N LYS A 41 3.12 -18.77 9.81
CA LYS A 41 2.41 -18.41 8.59
C LYS A 41 2.39 -16.90 8.47
N VAL A 42 2.17 -16.43 7.25
CA VAL A 42 2.01 -15.00 7.02
C VAL A 42 0.76 -14.53 7.77
N PHE A 43 0.92 -13.50 8.57
CA PHE A 43 -0.21 -12.94 9.31
C PHE A 43 -0.44 -11.46 9.00
N PHE A 44 0.45 -10.81 8.26
CA PHE A 44 0.26 -9.42 7.88
C PHE A 44 0.86 -9.19 6.51
N ASP A 45 0.12 -8.46 5.68
CA ASP A 45 0.54 -8.16 4.31
C ASP A 45 -0.01 -6.79 3.92
N GLU A 46 0.20 -6.43 2.66
CA GLU A 46 -0.23 -5.12 2.17
C GLU A 46 -1.75 -4.98 2.15
N GLN A 47 -2.45 -6.10 1.96
CA GLN A 47 -3.92 -6.05 2.00
C GLN A 47 -4.40 -5.64 3.39
N LEU A 48 -3.83 -6.25 4.42
CA LEU A 48 -4.23 -5.95 5.79
C LEU A 48 -3.77 -4.54 6.18
N TYR A 49 -2.63 -4.12 5.66
CA TYR A 49 -2.18 -2.75 5.86
C TYR A 49 -3.20 -1.76 5.28
N SER A 50 -3.67 -2.02 4.06
CA SER A 50 -4.67 -1.17 3.42
C SER A 50 -5.97 -1.17 4.21
N LEU A 51 -6.38 -2.32 4.69
CA LEU A 51 -7.61 -2.42 5.48
C LEU A 51 -7.51 -1.56 6.74
N LEU A 52 -6.43 -1.68 7.48
CA LEU A 52 -6.27 -0.91 8.72
C LEU A 52 -6.16 0.59 8.43
N THR A 53 -5.49 0.96 7.35
CA THR A 53 -5.40 2.36 6.94
C THR A 53 -6.78 2.92 6.62
N LEU A 54 -7.60 2.17 5.91
CA LEU A 54 -8.96 2.60 5.58
C LEU A 54 -9.84 2.69 6.81
N ILE A 55 -9.67 1.79 7.77
CA ILE A 55 -10.40 1.90 9.02
C ILE A 55 -10.03 3.20 9.73
N GLN A 56 -8.75 3.54 9.74
CA GLN A 56 -8.30 4.77 10.36
C GLN A 56 -8.89 6.00 9.66
N GLU A 57 -8.98 5.96 8.34
CA GLU A 57 -9.48 7.08 7.56
C GLU A 57 -10.99 7.22 7.62
N THR A 58 -11.70 6.11 7.57
CA THR A 58 -13.16 6.13 7.49
C THR A 58 -13.85 6.05 8.83
N GLY A 59 -13.17 5.51 9.84
CA GLY A 59 -13.79 5.28 11.13
C GLY A 59 -14.74 4.10 11.14
N SER A 60 -14.69 3.25 10.12
CA SER A 60 -15.69 2.19 9.95
C SER A 60 -15.06 0.98 9.28
N VAL A 61 -15.16 -0.18 9.92
CA VAL A 61 -14.72 -1.42 9.29
C VAL A 61 -15.58 -1.73 8.09
N ARG A 62 -16.87 -1.45 8.17
CA ARG A 62 -17.78 -1.71 7.05
C ARG A 62 -17.41 -0.89 5.82
N ASP A 63 -17.15 0.40 6.02
CA ASP A 63 -16.77 1.25 4.89
C ASP A 63 -15.43 0.82 4.30
N ALA A 64 -14.50 0.44 5.15
CA ALA A 64 -13.20 -0.06 4.67
C ALA A 64 -13.37 -1.31 3.83
N CYS A 65 -14.22 -2.24 4.28
CA CYS A 65 -14.50 -3.46 3.52
C CYS A 65 -15.08 -3.14 2.15
N GLU A 66 -15.98 -2.20 2.10
CA GLU A 66 -16.62 -1.82 0.83
C GLU A 66 -15.60 -1.26 -0.14
N HIS A 67 -14.70 -0.42 0.35
CA HIS A 67 -13.64 0.14 -0.49
C HIS A 67 -12.73 -0.96 -1.04
N MET A 68 -12.51 -2.00 -0.28
CA MET A 68 -11.57 -3.04 -0.69
C MET A 68 -12.27 -4.22 -1.37
N HIS A 69 -13.60 -4.20 -1.45
CA HIS A 69 -14.37 -5.27 -2.08
C HIS A 69 -14.14 -6.61 -1.40
N ILE A 70 -14.07 -6.61 -0.07
CA ILE A 70 -13.99 -7.83 0.72
C ILE A 70 -15.15 -7.88 1.68
N SER A 71 -15.50 -9.08 2.12
CA SER A 71 -16.63 -9.23 3.00
C SER A 71 -16.29 -8.77 4.41
N TYR A 72 -17.31 -8.38 5.14
CA TYR A 72 -17.16 -7.90 6.51
C TYR A 72 -16.58 -8.99 7.41
N SER A 73 -17.03 -10.23 7.24
CA SER A 73 -16.54 -11.32 8.06
C SER A 73 -15.07 -11.65 7.73
N THR A 74 -14.69 -11.57 6.46
CA THR A 74 -13.30 -11.76 6.07
C THR A 74 -12.40 -10.73 6.73
N SER A 75 -12.84 -9.47 6.74
CA SER A 75 -12.07 -8.39 7.36
C SER A 75 -11.84 -8.66 8.83
N TRP A 76 -12.89 -9.04 9.54
CA TRP A 76 -12.75 -9.30 10.97
C TRP A 76 -11.87 -10.52 11.24
N ASN A 77 -11.94 -11.54 10.38
CA ASN A 77 -11.05 -12.68 10.52
C ASN A 77 -9.60 -12.29 10.35
N LEU A 78 -9.30 -11.43 9.38
CA LEU A 78 -7.94 -10.94 9.19
C LEU A 78 -7.46 -10.15 10.40
N ILE A 79 -8.32 -9.28 10.92
CA ILE A 79 -7.97 -8.46 12.08
C ILE A 79 -7.73 -9.33 13.31
N ARG A 80 -8.61 -10.30 13.54
CA ARG A 80 -8.49 -11.18 14.70
C ARG A 80 -7.22 -12.02 14.62
N THR A 81 -6.89 -12.52 13.43
CA THR A 81 -5.67 -13.28 13.26
C THR A 81 -4.45 -12.43 13.59
N LEU A 82 -4.44 -11.20 13.09
CA LEU A 82 -3.34 -10.28 13.39
C LEU A 82 -3.23 -10.01 14.89
N GLU A 83 -4.37 -9.70 15.53
CA GLU A 83 -4.36 -9.41 16.96
C GLU A 83 -3.92 -10.62 17.77
N SER A 84 -4.30 -11.81 17.33
CA SER A 84 -3.87 -13.04 17.96
C SER A 84 -2.35 -13.22 17.88
N GLN A 85 -1.77 -12.91 16.74
CA GLN A 85 -0.33 -13.05 16.55
C GLN A 85 0.46 -12.02 17.34
N LEU A 86 -0.07 -10.81 17.48
CA LEU A 86 0.62 -9.73 18.19
C LEU A 86 0.26 -9.66 19.66
N HIS A 87 -0.77 -10.38 20.07
CA HIS A 87 -1.27 -10.43 21.46
C HIS A 87 -1.68 -9.02 21.95
N LYS A 88 -2.19 -8.21 21.04
CA LYS A 88 -2.64 -6.86 21.35
C LYS A 88 -3.83 -6.51 20.47
N PRO A 89 -4.80 -5.77 20.96
CA PRO A 89 -5.86 -5.26 20.09
C PRO A 89 -5.33 -4.12 19.22
N LEU A 90 -5.66 -4.17 17.94
CA LEU A 90 -5.28 -3.14 17.00
C LEU A 90 -6.45 -2.26 16.60
N VAL A 91 -7.67 -2.79 16.71
CA VAL A 91 -8.88 -2.05 16.36
C VAL A 91 -9.80 -2.05 17.57
N SER A 92 -10.29 -0.89 17.94
CA SER A 92 -11.27 -0.76 19.01
C SER A 92 -12.60 -0.32 18.40
N ARG A 93 -13.68 -0.79 19.00
CA ARG A 93 -15.02 -0.45 18.58
C ARG A 93 -15.72 0.29 19.70
N SER A 94 -16.31 1.41 19.36
CA SER A 94 -17.19 2.07 20.28
C SER A 94 -18.60 1.95 19.73
N GLN A 95 -19.56 1.66 20.59
CA GLN A 95 -20.94 1.67 20.18
C GLN A 95 -21.36 3.11 20.19
N GLY A 96 -21.49 3.66 19.03
CA GLY A 96 -21.87 5.02 18.90
C GLY A 96 -23.35 5.21 19.02
N GLY A 97 -23.79 6.35 19.45
CA GLY A 97 -25.18 6.65 19.61
C GLY A 97 -25.93 6.67 18.28
N VAL A 98 -26.26 7.85 17.80
CA VAL A 98 -27.21 7.99 16.68
C VAL A 98 -26.67 7.38 15.39
N ASN A 99 -25.37 7.39 15.17
CA ASN A 99 -24.78 6.96 13.91
C ASN A 99 -24.24 5.54 13.92
N GLY A 100 -24.56 4.75 14.96
CA GLY A 100 -24.13 3.38 15.03
C GLY A 100 -22.70 3.24 15.55
N SER A 101 -22.08 2.14 15.19
CA SER A 101 -20.78 1.82 15.72
C SER A 101 -19.66 2.57 14.96
N HIS A 102 -18.64 2.92 15.72
CA HIS A 102 -17.47 3.60 15.20
C HIS A 102 -16.25 2.73 15.53
N SER A 103 -15.34 2.60 14.59
CA SER A 103 -14.12 1.83 14.78
C SER A 103 -12.91 2.72 14.58
N GLU A 104 -11.91 2.48 15.40
CA GLU A 104 -10.66 3.22 15.25
C GLU A 104 -9.51 2.33 15.65
N LEU A 105 -8.32 2.71 15.26
CA LEU A 105 -7.14 1.97 15.66
C LEU A 105 -6.80 2.31 17.11
N THR A 106 -6.33 1.31 17.82
CA THR A 106 -5.74 1.55 19.13
C THR A 106 -4.41 2.28 18.96
N PRO A 107 -3.87 2.89 20.04
CA PRO A 107 -2.53 3.48 19.94
C PRO A 107 -1.49 2.47 19.46
N TYR A 108 -1.61 1.20 19.89
CA TYR A 108 -0.72 0.16 19.44
C TYR A 108 -0.89 -0.08 17.93
N GLY A 109 -2.12 -0.09 17.46
CA GLY A 109 -2.39 -0.26 16.03
C GLY A 109 -1.83 0.88 15.19
N GLU A 110 -1.97 2.11 15.67
CA GLU A 110 -1.40 3.25 14.97
C GLU A 110 0.11 3.16 14.88
N GLU A 111 0.74 2.79 15.98
CA GLU A 111 2.19 2.65 16.00
C GLU A 111 2.64 1.50 15.11
N PHE A 112 1.89 0.41 15.11
CA PHE A 112 2.21 -0.73 14.26
C PHE A 112 2.19 -0.34 12.78
N LEU A 113 1.18 0.41 12.35
CA LEU A 113 1.11 0.85 10.97
C LEU A 113 2.26 1.77 10.60
N LYS A 114 2.61 2.67 11.49
CA LYS A 114 3.75 3.57 11.24
C LYS A 114 5.04 2.80 11.03
N ARG A 115 5.27 1.80 11.87
CA ARG A 115 6.49 1.01 11.77
C ARG A 115 6.51 0.15 10.52
N TYR A 116 5.38 -0.41 10.17
CA TYR A 116 5.29 -1.19 8.93
C TYR A 116 5.53 -0.30 7.72
N ALA A 117 4.93 0.87 7.69
CA ALA A 117 5.10 1.80 6.58
C ALA A 117 6.56 2.22 6.43
N ARG A 118 7.20 2.53 7.54
CA ARG A 118 8.62 2.90 7.52
C ARG A 118 9.49 1.75 7.06
N PHE A 119 9.24 0.55 7.58
CA PHE A 119 9.99 -0.62 7.19
C PHE A 119 9.84 -0.90 5.69
N SER A 120 8.61 -0.78 5.18
CA SER A 120 8.34 -0.98 3.76
C SER A 120 9.07 0.03 2.89
N GLU A 121 8.98 1.30 3.28
CA GLU A 121 9.61 2.37 2.49
C GLU A 121 11.11 2.23 2.47
N GLU A 122 11.72 2.00 3.61
CA GLU A 122 13.16 1.88 3.68
C GLU A 122 13.66 0.65 2.91
N THR A 123 12.89 -0.44 2.98
CA THR A 123 13.25 -1.64 2.25
C THR A 123 13.16 -1.43 0.75
N ARG A 124 12.10 -0.77 0.29
CA ARG A 124 11.95 -0.49 -1.14
C ARG A 124 13.05 0.44 -1.64
N ASN A 125 13.37 1.47 -0.89
CA ASN A 125 14.44 2.39 -1.29
C ASN A 125 15.78 1.68 -1.37
N CYS A 126 16.06 0.82 -0.42
CA CYS A 126 17.29 0.04 -0.43
C CYS A 126 17.34 -0.92 -1.61
N SER A 127 16.19 -1.58 -1.88
CA SER A 127 16.14 -2.56 -2.96
C SER A 127 16.34 -1.91 -4.33
N GLU A 128 15.89 -0.67 -4.51
CA GLU A 128 16.11 0.04 -5.77
C GLU A 128 17.58 0.23 -6.05
N LYS A 129 18.34 0.60 -5.03
CA LYS A 129 19.78 0.76 -5.20
C LYS A 129 20.46 -0.55 -5.50
N ILE A 130 20.06 -1.61 -4.83
CA ILE A 130 20.63 -2.93 -5.06
C ILE A 130 20.27 -3.41 -6.46
N PHE A 131 19.04 -3.22 -6.88
CA PHE A 131 18.57 -3.59 -8.20
C PHE A 131 19.41 -2.88 -9.26
N GLU A 132 19.60 -1.58 -9.10
CA GLU A 132 20.38 -0.81 -10.04
C GLU A 132 21.81 -1.31 -10.14
N ASN A 133 22.41 -1.62 -9.01
CA ASN A 133 23.79 -2.11 -9.00
C ASN A 133 23.91 -3.48 -9.64
N CYS A 134 22.93 -4.37 -9.38
CA CYS A 134 22.98 -5.73 -9.90
C CYS A 134 22.72 -5.81 -11.39
N PHE A 135 21.88 -4.92 -11.92
CA PHE A 135 21.44 -4.99 -13.31
C PHE A 135 21.89 -3.81 -14.16
N ARG A 136 22.85 -3.03 -13.67
CA ARG A 136 23.30 -1.83 -14.39
C ARG A 136 23.76 -2.20 -15.79
N GLY A 137 23.13 -1.56 -16.79
CA GLY A 137 23.46 -1.78 -18.17
C GLY A 137 23.01 -3.10 -18.77
N PHE A 138 22.43 -3.97 -17.96
CA PHE A 138 22.05 -5.30 -18.42
C PHE A 138 20.84 -5.27 -19.34
N PHE A 139 19.86 -4.43 -19.02
CA PHE A 139 18.62 -4.37 -19.80
C PHE A 139 18.70 -3.37 -20.94
N ASN A 140 19.79 -2.66 -21.10
CA ASN A 140 19.94 -1.63 -22.13
C ASN A 140 20.73 -2.12 -23.33
N ALA A 141 20.76 -3.40 -23.54
CA ALA A 141 21.53 -3.98 -24.65
C ALA A 141 20.95 -3.65 -26.02
#